data_7c32a8c23717178aa2364d9f49b7d333
#
_entry.id   7c32a8c23717178aa2364d9f49b7d333
#
_cell.length_a   1.000
_cell.length_b   1.000
_cell.length_c   1.000
_cell.angle_alpha   90.00
_cell.angle_beta   90.00
_cell.angle_gamma   90.00
#
_symmetry.space_group_name_H-M   'P 1'
#
loop_
_entity.id
_entity.type
_entity.pdbx_description
1 polymer ?
#
loop_
_entity_poly.entity_id
_entity_poly.type
_entity_poly.pdbx_seq_one_letter_code
_entity_poly.pdbx_strand_id
1 'polypeptide(L)'
;MIFKDVTTAEAFLAEIYAKVRDKSLLSGNNLGAYYTLSLYTDDLINNNAQYTAEQNFFNNNLLDTDHSVLTTWADNYHIIYLCNRFLEGVENADFPTNQKNFMSGQVLYLRSYLYYLMTKVFGDIPYTKSTDYETNKKLHKVKEEELYQFLKTDLLLSLENFNHNKDVLDKTKASYWSCKVLLAKILLETNENSLAIQHINEVLKGPFTIENVADKFLKNSRSTLFHFKPSQEGVSTHEGRLLIFTTLPPPSISLSNDLIASFETQDLGFIHWIKELNSDNQSYYHSFKYKQNQPSSNSLEYSVVVRIEEAYYIAIEALLKMGNTTEALTLWNEIREINGLPQWTTAPTNSIEELLSDKRKEFFCEKGMRFCDLKRNNKLNESMSITKASWKSHNQYWPIPLSEIMLNNNLLPQNNGY
;
A
#
# COMPACT_ATOMS: atom_id res chain seq x y z
N MET A 1 16.85 29.38 -3.28
CA MET A 1 16.80 28.76 -1.94
C MET A 1 15.35 28.35 -1.72
N ILE A 2 15.06 27.06 -1.65
CA ILE A 2 13.68 26.48 -1.67
C ILE A 2 12.88 26.83 -0.41
N PHE A 3 13.54 27.02 0.73
CA PHE A 3 12.89 27.30 2.03
C PHE A 3 12.96 28.78 2.44
N LYS A 4 12.75 29.69 1.49
CA LYS A 4 12.70 31.14 1.77
C LYS A 4 11.33 31.59 2.29
N ASP A 5 10.28 30.95 1.82
CA ASP A 5 8.90 31.24 2.15
C ASP A 5 8.04 29.97 2.10
N VAL A 6 6.85 30.04 2.68
CA VAL A 6 5.90 28.92 2.77
C VAL A 6 5.50 28.40 1.39
N THR A 7 5.28 29.30 0.42
CA THR A 7 4.82 28.92 -0.94
C THR A 7 5.83 28.03 -1.65
N THR A 8 7.13 28.34 -1.55
CA THR A 8 8.18 27.52 -2.16
C THR A 8 8.36 26.19 -1.44
N ALA A 9 8.14 26.13 -0.12
CA ALA A 9 8.12 24.90 0.63
C ALA A 9 6.91 24.04 0.25
N GLU A 10 5.72 24.60 0.11
CA GLU A 10 4.52 23.91 -0.36
C GLU A 10 4.69 23.36 -1.79
N ALA A 11 5.35 24.12 -2.68
CA ALA A 11 5.67 23.64 -4.02
C ALA A 11 6.59 22.42 -4.00
N PHE A 12 7.60 22.39 -3.11
CA PHE A 12 8.48 21.24 -2.95
C PHE A 12 7.73 20.03 -2.31
N LEU A 13 6.85 20.29 -1.35
CA LEU A 13 5.98 19.26 -0.80
C LEU A 13 5.08 18.64 -1.89
N ALA A 14 4.51 19.48 -2.75
CA ALA A 14 3.70 19.02 -3.88
C ALA A 14 4.52 18.17 -4.87
N GLU A 15 5.81 18.48 -5.09
CA GLU A 15 6.72 17.62 -5.86
C GLU A 15 6.90 16.26 -5.20
N ILE A 16 7.09 16.20 -3.88
CA ILE A 16 7.20 14.92 -3.15
C ILE A 16 5.93 14.09 -3.37
N TYR A 17 4.73 14.68 -3.21
CA TYR A 17 3.48 13.98 -3.49
C TYR A 17 3.38 13.47 -4.92
N ALA A 18 3.78 14.28 -5.91
CA ALA A 18 3.80 13.88 -7.31
C ALA A 18 4.75 12.69 -7.55
N LYS A 19 5.96 12.73 -6.96
CA LYS A 19 6.92 11.62 -7.05
C LYS A 19 6.39 10.35 -6.39
N VAL A 20 5.79 10.46 -5.19
CA VAL A 20 5.17 9.30 -4.52
C VAL A 20 4.06 8.72 -5.38
N ARG A 21 3.14 9.56 -5.89
CA ARG A 21 2.04 9.13 -6.77
C ARG A 21 2.51 8.42 -8.04
N ASP A 22 3.61 8.91 -8.65
CA ASP A 22 3.98 8.51 -10.00
C ASP A 22 5.13 7.48 -10.04
N LYS A 23 5.95 7.36 -8.98
CA LYS A 23 7.23 6.64 -9.02
C LYS A 23 7.43 5.59 -7.92
N SER A 24 6.72 5.68 -6.81
CA SER A 24 6.98 4.83 -5.63
C SER A 24 6.22 3.51 -5.67
N LEU A 25 6.48 2.65 -4.69
CA LEU A 25 5.65 1.46 -4.41
C LEU A 25 4.19 1.81 -4.07
N LEU A 26 3.90 3.03 -3.60
CA LEU A 26 2.53 3.51 -3.39
C LEU A 26 1.86 3.98 -4.69
N SER A 27 2.61 4.10 -5.78
CA SER A 27 2.07 4.62 -7.03
C SER A 27 1.05 3.67 -7.64
N GLY A 28 0.17 4.23 -8.46
CA GLY A 28 -0.74 3.45 -9.29
C GLY A 28 -0.11 2.96 -10.61
N ASN A 29 1.20 3.19 -10.89
CA ASN A 29 1.86 2.75 -12.11
C ASN A 29 2.24 1.26 -12.07
N ASN A 30 2.83 0.75 -13.15
CA ASN A 30 3.18 -0.67 -13.30
C ASN A 30 4.32 -1.16 -12.40
N LEU A 31 5.03 -0.27 -11.68
CA LEU A 31 5.98 -0.63 -10.62
C LEU A 31 5.40 -0.41 -9.21
N GLY A 32 4.19 0.09 -9.09
CA GLY A 32 3.48 0.20 -7.83
C GLY A 32 3.12 -1.16 -7.24
N ALA A 33 3.08 -1.25 -5.92
CA ALA A 33 2.82 -2.48 -5.19
C ALA A 33 1.45 -3.11 -5.53
N TYR A 34 0.45 -2.30 -5.92
CA TYR A 34 -0.85 -2.80 -6.33
C TYR A 34 -0.76 -3.71 -7.57
N TYR A 35 0.19 -3.43 -8.47
CA TYR A 35 0.39 -4.17 -9.71
C TYR A 35 1.44 -5.27 -9.54
N THR A 36 2.65 -4.89 -9.10
CA THR A 36 3.78 -5.82 -8.98
C THR A 36 3.53 -6.92 -7.97
N LEU A 37 3.02 -6.57 -6.76
CA LEU A 37 2.75 -7.57 -5.73
C LEU A 37 1.50 -8.38 -6.02
N SER A 38 0.53 -7.86 -6.79
CA SER A 38 -0.61 -8.66 -7.25
C SER A 38 -0.24 -9.69 -8.31
N LEU A 39 0.74 -9.38 -9.19
CA LEU A 39 1.38 -10.36 -10.08
C LEU A 39 2.26 -11.36 -9.31
N TYR A 40 3.01 -10.86 -8.33
CA TYR A 40 3.94 -11.66 -7.53
C TYR A 40 3.22 -12.65 -6.60
N THR A 41 2.03 -12.28 -6.15
CA THR A 41 1.09 -13.18 -5.46
C THR A 41 0.11 -13.82 -6.45
N ASP A 42 -1.11 -14.04 -6.03
CA ASP A 42 -2.13 -14.85 -6.68
C ASP A 42 -3.37 -14.06 -7.13
N ASP A 43 -3.31 -12.70 -7.15
CA ASP A 43 -4.45 -11.87 -7.59
C ASP A 43 -4.49 -11.67 -9.10
N LEU A 44 -3.32 -11.52 -9.75
CA LEU A 44 -3.20 -11.28 -11.19
C LEU A 44 -2.48 -12.42 -11.92
N ILE A 45 -2.89 -12.66 -13.17
CA ILE A 45 -2.17 -13.50 -14.14
C ILE A 45 -1.56 -12.60 -15.22
N ASN A 46 -0.35 -12.96 -15.69
CA ASN A 46 0.23 -12.37 -16.89
C ASN A 46 -0.22 -13.15 -18.13
N ASN A 47 -0.93 -12.48 -19.03
CA ASN A 47 -1.41 -13.05 -20.30
C ASN A 47 -0.43 -12.81 -21.47
N ASN A 48 0.65 -12.07 -21.25
CA ASN A 48 1.59 -11.70 -22.30
C ASN A 48 3.04 -12.00 -21.90
N ALA A 49 3.55 -13.13 -22.38
CA ALA A 49 4.93 -13.56 -22.10
C ALA A 49 6.02 -12.65 -22.74
N GLN A 50 5.65 -11.68 -23.60
CA GLN A 50 6.61 -10.74 -24.21
C GLN A 50 7.03 -9.63 -23.25
N TYR A 51 6.24 -9.33 -22.21
CA TYR A 51 6.59 -8.35 -21.19
C TYR A 51 7.46 -9.00 -20.12
N THR A 52 8.77 -8.93 -20.29
CA THR A 52 9.75 -9.63 -19.43
C THR A 52 9.62 -9.24 -17.95
N ALA A 53 9.41 -7.97 -17.64
CA ALA A 53 9.26 -7.51 -16.26
C ALA A 53 8.03 -8.12 -15.59
N GLU A 54 6.85 -8.04 -16.22
CA GLU A 54 5.61 -8.65 -15.73
C GLU A 54 5.76 -10.16 -15.60
N GLN A 55 6.46 -10.81 -16.55
CA GLN A 55 6.71 -12.25 -16.51
C GLN A 55 7.61 -12.63 -15.33
N ASN A 56 8.64 -11.83 -15.01
CA ASN A 56 9.52 -12.08 -13.88
C ASN A 56 8.78 -11.93 -12.55
N PHE A 57 7.93 -10.92 -12.40
CA PHE A 57 7.07 -10.78 -11.22
C PHE A 57 6.09 -11.95 -11.12
N PHE A 58 5.39 -12.27 -12.21
CA PHE A 58 4.39 -13.35 -12.22
C PHE A 58 5.01 -14.73 -11.90
N ASN A 59 6.18 -15.02 -12.43
CA ASN A 59 6.89 -16.29 -12.20
C ASN A 59 7.77 -16.30 -10.95
N ASN A 60 7.77 -15.23 -10.13
CA ASN A 60 8.64 -15.10 -8.96
C ASN A 60 10.13 -15.37 -9.28
N ASN A 61 10.56 -14.92 -10.48
CA ASN A 61 11.91 -15.13 -11.00
C ASN A 61 12.66 -13.80 -11.16
N LEU A 62 12.64 -12.99 -10.09
CA LEU A 62 13.38 -11.74 -10.07
C LEU A 62 14.88 -12.01 -9.92
N LEU A 63 15.68 -11.22 -10.63
CA LEU A 63 17.14 -11.21 -10.54
C LEU A 63 17.62 -9.89 -9.93
N ASP A 64 18.76 -9.91 -9.27
CA ASP A 64 19.42 -8.72 -8.74
C ASP A 64 19.91 -7.74 -9.83
N THR A 65 19.94 -8.20 -11.07
CA THR A 65 20.23 -7.40 -12.28
C THR A 65 19.00 -6.86 -12.99
N ASP A 66 17.77 -7.20 -12.53
CA ASP A 66 16.53 -6.74 -13.16
C ASP A 66 16.37 -5.23 -13.05
N HIS A 67 16.13 -4.58 -14.18
CA HIS A 67 15.92 -3.13 -14.23
C HIS A 67 14.71 -2.68 -13.42
N SER A 68 13.64 -3.46 -13.37
CA SER A 68 12.45 -3.17 -12.56
C SER A 68 12.75 -3.19 -11.05
N VAL A 69 13.59 -4.11 -10.59
CA VAL A 69 14.03 -4.19 -9.19
C VAL A 69 14.89 -2.98 -8.84
N LEU A 70 15.87 -2.65 -9.71
CA LEU A 70 16.73 -1.47 -9.55
C LEU A 70 15.91 -0.18 -9.54
N THR A 71 14.98 -0.01 -10.49
CA THR A 71 14.14 1.19 -10.58
C THR A 71 13.26 1.34 -9.33
N THR A 72 12.66 0.24 -8.86
CA THR A 72 11.87 0.27 -7.62
C THR A 72 12.71 0.71 -6.42
N TRP A 73 13.90 0.17 -6.25
CA TRP A 73 14.82 0.58 -5.19
C TRP A 73 15.22 2.05 -5.32
N ALA A 74 15.76 2.44 -6.47
CA ALA A 74 16.32 3.78 -6.71
C ALA A 74 15.23 4.89 -6.60
N ASP A 75 14.07 4.70 -7.19
CA ASP A 75 12.98 5.69 -7.15
C ASP A 75 12.47 5.89 -5.70
N ASN A 76 12.30 4.83 -4.92
CA ASN A 76 11.85 4.97 -3.54
C ASN A 76 12.92 5.64 -2.66
N TYR A 77 14.21 5.26 -2.77
CA TYR A 77 15.28 5.95 -2.03
C TYR A 77 15.47 7.40 -2.47
N HIS A 78 15.28 7.71 -3.75
CA HIS A 78 15.29 9.10 -4.21
C HIS A 78 14.18 9.92 -3.54
N ILE A 79 12.96 9.38 -3.43
CA ILE A 79 11.86 10.08 -2.76
C ILE A 79 12.13 10.21 -1.26
N ILE A 80 12.69 9.19 -0.61
CA ILE A 80 13.13 9.26 0.78
C ILE A 80 14.17 10.37 0.97
N TYR A 81 15.14 10.50 0.06
CA TYR A 81 16.09 11.61 0.05
C TYR A 81 15.39 12.98 -0.05
N LEU A 82 14.39 13.13 -0.94
CA LEU A 82 13.60 14.37 -1.03
C LEU A 82 12.84 14.65 0.28
N CYS A 83 12.30 13.65 0.93
CA CYS A 83 11.66 13.78 2.24
C CYS A 83 12.66 14.27 3.30
N ASN A 84 13.85 13.68 3.37
CA ASN A 84 14.90 14.11 4.29
C ASN A 84 15.32 15.56 4.00
N ARG A 85 15.52 15.90 2.72
CA ARG A 85 15.87 17.24 2.28
C ARG A 85 14.82 18.28 2.67
N PHE A 86 13.55 17.88 2.59
CA PHE A 86 12.44 18.75 3.02
C PHE A 86 12.48 18.98 4.53
N LEU A 87 12.61 17.92 5.33
CA LEU A 87 12.63 18.01 6.80
C LEU A 87 13.82 18.86 7.29
N GLU A 88 15.03 18.62 6.78
CA GLU A 88 16.22 19.44 7.09
C GLU A 88 16.01 20.93 6.71
N GLY A 89 15.36 21.18 5.58
CA GLY A 89 15.15 22.55 5.09
C GLY A 89 14.10 23.30 5.89
N VAL A 90 12.98 22.65 6.24
CA VAL A 90 11.88 23.27 7.01
C VAL A 90 12.28 23.53 8.46
N GLU A 91 13.10 22.67 9.07
CA GLU A 91 13.60 22.86 10.44
C GLU A 91 14.27 24.24 10.61
N ASN A 92 15.10 24.62 9.64
CA ASN A 92 15.88 25.85 9.63
C ASN A 92 15.17 27.06 8.96
N ALA A 93 13.92 26.89 8.49
CA ALA A 93 13.17 27.95 7.82
C ALA A 93 12.52 28.91 8.84
N ASP A 94 12.32 30.15 8.43
CA ASP A 94 11.61 31.18 9.23
C ASP A 94 10.10 31.19 8.88
N PHE A 95 9.41 30.09 9.22
CA PHE A 95 7.97 29.95 9.01
C PHE A 95 7.23 29.85 10.36
N PRO A 96 5.91 30.13 10.41
CA PRO A 96 5.09 29.85 11.56
C PRO A 96 5.15 28.36 11.95
N THR A 97 5.36 28.07 13.23
CA THR A 97 5.57 26.72 13.76
C THR A 97 4.46 25.74 13.36
N ASN A 98 3.19 26.19 13.37
CA ASN A 98 2.07 25.34 12.97
C ASN A 98 2.13 24.91 11.50
N GLN A 99 2.64 25.75 10.59
CA GLN A 99 2.82 25.41 9.19
C GLN A 99 4.00 24.46 9.00
N LYS A 100 5.15 24.71 9.70
CA LYS A 100 6.27 23.78 9.72
C LYS A 100 5.81 22.37 10.15
N ASN A 101 5.13 22.32 11.28
CA ASN A 101 4.65 21.06 11.85
C ASN A 101 3.70 20.34 10.88
N PHE A 102 2.72 21.05 10.32
CA PHE A 102 1.77 20.45 9.41
C PHE A 102 2.41 19.86 8.14
N MET A 103 3.38 20.57 7.54
CA MET A 103 4.13 20.07 6.39
C MET A 103 5.06 18.92 6.79
N SER A 104 5.77 19.02 7.90
CA SER A 104 6.68 17.98 8.40
C SER A 104 5.94 16.69 8.75
N GLY A 105 4.74 16.80 9.35
CA GLY A 105 3.89 15.65 9.62
C GLY A 105 3.55 14.85 8.35
N GLN A 106 3.21 15.55 7.27
CA GLN A 106 2.93 14.90 5.98
C GLN A 106 4.16 14.18 5.42
N VAL A 107 5.33 14.82 5.46
CA VAL A 107 6.58 14.24 4.93
C VAL A 107 7.04 13.04 5.75
N LEU A 108 6.94 13.11 7.09
CA LEU A 108 7.23 11.99 7.99
C LEU A 108 6.33 10.78 7.69
N TYR A 109 5.04 11.01 7.48
CA TYR A 109 4.11 9.97 7.07
C TYR A 109 4.49 9.31 5.75
N LEU A 110 4.73 10.12 4.69
CA LEU A 110 5.08 9.61 3.37
C LEU A 110 6.39 8.80 3.41
N ARG A 111 7.44 9.33 4.07
CA ARG A 111 8.71 8.64 4.26
C ARG A 111 8.54 7.30 4.99
N SER A 112 7.77 7.30 6.07
CA SER A 112 7.51 6.08 6.84
C SER A 112 6.76 5.03 6.03
N TYR A 113 5.80 5.44 5.21
CA TYR A 113 5.06 4.50 4.37
C TYR A 113 5.96 3.88 3.28
N LEU A 114 6.85 4.68 2.67
CA LEU A 114 7.82 4.17 1.69
C LEU A 114 8.75 3.15 2.34
N TYR A 115 9.32 3.46 3.49
CA TYR A 115 10.17 2.52 4.23
C TYR A 115 9.41 1.25 4.62
N TYR A 116 8.16 1.36 5.06
CA TYR A 116 7.32 0.21 5.37
C TYR A 116 7.18 -0.73 4.16
N LEU A 117 6.82 -0.21 2.99
CA LEU A 117 6.69 -1.03 1.78
C LEU A 117 8.02 -1.58 1.30
N MET A 118 9.09 -0.77 1.35
CA MET A 118 10.44 -1.19 0.98
C MET A 118 10.90 -2.38 1.83
N THR A 119 10.72 -2.32 3.15
CA THR A 119 11.12 -3.45 4.01
C THR A 119 10.23 -4.67 3.82
N LYS A 120 8.93 -4.51 3.48
CA LYS A 120 8.07 -5.65 3.14
C LYS A 120 8.60 -6.44 1.94
N VAL A 121 9.11 -5.76 0.91
CA VAL A 121 9.59 -6.42 -0.32
C VAL A 121 11.07 -6.78 -0.27
N PHE A 122 11.95 -5.95 0.30
CA PHE A 122 13.40 -6.18 0.31
C PHE A 122 13.95 -6.75 1.63
N GLY A 123 13.15 -6.78 2.70
CA GLY A 123 13.60 -7.21 4.03
C GLY A 123 14.46 -6.15 4.72
N ASP A 124 15.63 -6.55 5.21
CA ASP A 124 16.59 -5.64 5.83
C ASP A 124 17.11 -4.61 4.82
N ILE A 125 16.92 -3.32 5.10
CA ILE A 125 17.28 -2.20 4.21
C ILE A 125 17.98 -1.07 4.97
N PRO A 126 18.78 -0.20 4.31
CA PRO A 126 19.31 0.99 4.95
C PRO A 126 18.22 1.97 5.39
N TYR A 127 18.38 2.53 6.59
CA TYR A 127 17.54 3.62 7.08
C TYR A 127 18.38 4.88 7.31
N THR A 128 17.89 6.02 6.82
CA THR A 128 18.56 7.32 6.99
C THR A 128 17.57 8.47 7.13
N LYS A 129 17.97 9.45 7.94
CA LYS A 129 17.31 10.77 8.05
C LYS A 129 18.16 11.89 7.45
N SER A 130 19.34 11.56 6.90
CA SER A 130 20.33 12.52 6.39
C SER A 130 20.33 12.62 4.87
N THR A 131 20.65 13.81 4.36
CA THR A 131 20.95 14.03 2.95
C THR A 131 22.46 14.00 2.64
N ASP A 132 23.32 13.80 3.65
CA ASP A 132 24.76 13.76 3.46
C ASP A 132 25.20 12.51 2.70
N TYR A 133 25.80 12.71 1.52
CA TYR A 133 26.23 11.63 0.64
C TYR A 133 27.33 10.75 1.29
N GLU A 134 28.31 11.38 2.00
CA GLU A 134 29.41 10.65 2.62
C GLU A 134 28.96 9.71 3.72
N THR A 135 27.90 10.07 4.42
CA THR A 135 27.21 9.22 5.41
C THR A 135 26.41 8.14 4.71
N ASN A 136 25.57 8.52 3.74
CA ASN A 136 24.59 7.61 3.13
C ASN A 136 25.26 6.49 2.32
N LYS A 137 26.38 6.75 1.63
CA LYS A 137 27.10 5.72 0.86
C LYS A 137 27.74 4.61 1.70
N LYS A 138 27.73 4.73 3.03
CA LYS A 138 28.34 3.76 3.98
C LYS A 138 27.29 3.10 4.88
N LEU A 139 26.00 3.33 4.64
CA LEU A 139 24.94 2.78 5.47
C LEU A 139 24.93 1.25 5.41
N HIS A 140 24.72 0.64 6.55
CA HIS A 140 24.42 -0.78 6.68
C HIS A 140 22.91 -1.02 6.56
N LYS A 141 22.52 -2.24 6.25
CA LYS A 141 21.13 -2.68 6.38
C LYS A 141 20.75 -2.67 7.85
N VAL A 142 19.54 -2.22 8.12
CA VAL A 142 18.87 -2.28 9.42
C VAL A 142 17.90 -3.46 9.39
N LYS A 143 17.84 -4.20 10.49
CA LYS A 143 16.89 -5.30 10.64
C LYS A 143 15.45 -4.82 10.56
N GLU A 144 14.57 -5.64 9.95
CA GLU A 144 13.15 -5.30 9.76
C GLU A 144 12.49 -4.89 11.09
N GLU A 145 12.75 -5.60 12.20
CA GLU A 145 12.19 -5.28 13.51
C GLU A 145 12.71 -3.94 14.06
N GLU A 146 13.98 -3.62 13.84
CA GLU A 146 14.57 -2.34 14.26
C GLU A 146 14.03 -1.19 13.41
N LEU A 147 13.87 -1.41 12.11
CA LEU A 147 13.26 -0.43 11.22
C LEU A 147 11.85 -0.06 11.68
N TYR A 148 11.02 -1.04 12.07
CA TYR A 148 9.70 -0.74 12.61
C TYR A 148 9.73 0.16 13.86
N GLN A 149 10.75 0.07 14.71
CA GLN A 149 10.90 0.99 15.86
C GLN A 149 11.18 2.43 15.39
N PHE A 150 12.03 2.60 14.36
CA PHE A 150 12.28 3.91 13.76
C PHE A 150 11.01 4.48 13.14
N LEU A 151 10.25 3.68 12.40
CA LEU A 151 9.00 4.11 11.77
C LEU A 151 7.94 4.48 12.81
N LYS A 152 7.82 3.74 13.92
CA LYS A 152 6.93 4.11 15.03
C LYS A 152 7.30 5.49 15.58
N THR A 153 8.59 5.74 15.80
CA THR A 153 9.08 7.03 16.29
C THR A 153 8.73 8.17 15.32
N ASP A 154 8.99 7.97 14.01
CA ASP A 154 8.67 8.96 12.99
C ASP A 154 7.16 9.24 12.87
N LEU A 155 6.32 8.19 13.00
CA LEU A 155 4.86 8.35 12.94
C LEU A 155 4.27 8.98 14.20
N LEU A 156 4.83 8.71 15.39
CA LEU A 156 4.44 9.42 16.60
C LEU A 156 4.76 10.91 16.52
N LEU A 157 5.94 11.26 16.00
CA LEU A 157 6.29 12.66 15.70
C LEU A 157 5.36 13.28 14.63
N SER A 158 5.00 12.50 13.61
CA SER A 158 4.02 12.93 12.59
C SER A 158 2.66 13.25 13.22
N LEU A 159 2.17 12.39 14.14
CA LEU A 159 0.92 12.61 14.87
C LEU A 159 0.97 13.85 15.75
N GLU A 160 2.08 14.09 16.45
CA GLU A 160 2.31 15.30 17.23
C GLU A 160 2.23 16.54 16.33
N ASN A 161 2.89 16.50 15.18
CA ASN A 161 2.89 17.57 14.19
C ASN A 161 1.49 17.83 13.60
N PHE A 162 0.62 16.84 13.50
CA PHE A 162 -0.77 16.98 13.05
C PHE A 162 -1.74 17.45 14.15
N ASN A 163 -1.35 17.47 15.43
CA ASN A 163 -2.29 17.60 16.55
C ASN A 163 -3.17 18.86 16.46
N HIS A 164 -2.63 19.99 15.98
CA HIS A 164 -3.39 21.24 15.79
C HIS A 164 -4.21 21.30 14.49
N ASN A 165 -4.15 20.26 13.66
CA ASN A 165 -4.76 20.20 12.33
C ASN A 165 -5.61 18.93 12.14
N LYS A 166 -6.11 18.33 13.23
CA LYS A 166 -6.94 17.11 13.17
C LYS A 166 -8.20 17.30 12.35
N ASP A 167 -8.79 18.49 12.37
CA ASP A 167 -10.03 18.82 11.69
C ASP A 167 -9.85 19.16 10.20
N VAL A 168 -8.61 19.20 9.72
CA VAL A 168 -8.34 19.40 8.30
C VAL A 168 -8.62 18.10 7.55
N LEU A 169 -9.68 18.09 6.76
CA LEU A 169 -10.16 16.90 6.01
C LEU A 169 -9.83 16.99 4.52
N ASP A 170 -8.69 17.60 4.14
CA ASP A 170 -8.19 17.51 2.77
C ASP A 170 -7.64 16.10 2.50
N LYS A 171 -8.49 15.25 1.92
CA LYS A 171 -8.16 13.86 1.62
C LYS A 171 -7.04 13.69 0.57
N THR A 172 -6.62 14.77 -0.09
CA THR A 172 -5.50 14.74 -1.05
C THR A 172 -4.14 14.86 -0.37
N LYS A 173 -4.12 15.00 0.95
CA LYS A 173 -2.92 15.09 1.78
C LYS A 173 -2.93 14.04 2.89
N ALA A 174 -1.75 13.62 3.30
CA ALA A 174 -1.60 12.85 4.51
C ALA A 174 -2.13 13.63 5.72
N SER A 175 -2.78 12.96 6.65
CA SER A 175 -3.47 13.56 7.77
C SER A 175 -3.22 12.79 9.06
N TYR A 176 -3.64 13.37 10.18
CA TYR A 176 -3.68 12.69 11.47
C TYR A 176 -4.32 11.29 11.39
N TRP A 177 -5.42 11.18 10.66
CA TRP A 177 -6.19 9.94 10.53
C TRP A 177 -5.47 8.87 9.72
N SER A 178 -4.93 9.23 8.55
CA SER A 178 -4.14 8.29 7.74
C SER A 178 -2.86 7.86 8.46
N CYS A 179 -2.24 8.76 9.24
CA CYS A 179 -1.07 8.46 10.06
C CYS A 179 -1.38 7.43 11.15
N LYS A 180 -2.53 7.54 11.85
CA LYS A 180 -2.97 6.55 12.84
C LYS A 180 -3.16 5.16 12.23
N VAL A 181 -3.73 5.06 11.03
CA VAL A 181 -3.90 3.78 10.34
C VAL A 181 -2.54 3.15 10.02
N LEU A 182 -1.57 3.92 9.49
CA LEU A 182 -0.24 3.41 9.20
C LEU A 182 0.51 3.00 10.47
N LEU A 183 0.43 3.80 11.54
CA LEU A 183 1.04 3.46 12.82
C LEU A 183 0.44 2.15 13.37
N ALA A 184 -0.87 2.00 13.35
CA ALA A 184 -1.53 0.79 13.81
C ALA A 184 -1.14 -0.44 12.95
N LYS A 185 -0.97 -0.27 11.63
CA LYS A 185 -0.46 -1.32 10.74
C LYS A 185 0.94 -1.79 11.15
N ILE A 186 1.84 -0.85 11.51
CA ILE A 186 3.20 -1.17 11.97
C ILE A 186 3.17 -1.81 13.37
N LEU A 187 2.27 -1.37 14.23
CA LEU A 187 2.07 -2.00 15.55
C LEU A 187 1.60 -3.46 15.43
N LEU A 188 0.84 -3.82 14.40
CA LEU A 188 0.52 -5.22 14.11
C LEU A 188 1.76 -6.03 13.70
N GLU A 189 2.70 -5.43 12.93
CA GLU A 189 3.96 -6.10 12.55
C GLU A 189 4.82 -6.43 13.78
N THR A 190 4.74 -5.61 14.83
CA THR A 190 5.48 -5.80 16.09
C THR A 190 4.67 -6.48 17.18
N ASN A 191 3.48 -7.02 16.86
CA ASN A 191 2.55 -7.68 17.77
C ASN A 191 2.07 -6.80 18.96
N GLU A 192 2.11 -5.48 18.80
CA GLU A 192 1.63 -4.51 19.79
C GLU A 192 0.11 -4.25 19.59
N ASN A 193 -0.67 -5.34 19.60
CA ASN A 193 -2.08 -5.35 19.23
C ASN A 193 -2.94 -4.39 20.05
N SER A 194 -2.69 -4.27 21.37
CA SER A 194 -3.43 -3.36 22.25
C SER A 194 -3.24 -1.89 21.84
N LEU A 195 -2.01 -1.50 21.49
CA LEU A 195 -1.72 -0.14 21.02
C LEU A 195 -2.32 0.10 19.63
N ALA A 196 -2.29 -0.90 18.73
CA ALA A 196 -2.94 -0.80 17.43
C ALA A 196 -4.43 -0.50 17.58
N ILE A 197 -5.15 -1.22 18.45
CA ILE A 197 -6.57 -0.98 18.74
C ILE A 197 -6.79 0.42 19.31
N GLN A 198 -5.94 0.88 20.23
CA GLN A 198 -6.07 2.23 20.81
C GLN A 198 -6.05 3.31 19.71
N HIS A 199 -5.12 3.22 18.75
CA HIS A 199 -5.06 4.16 17.63
C HIS A 199 -6.26 4.02 16.69
N ILE A 200 -6.65 2.79 16.39
CA ILE A 200 -7.77 2.53 15.45
C ILE A 200 -9.12 2.94 16.03
N ASN A 201 -9.37 2.73 17.32
CA ASN A 201 -10.62 3.16 17.96
C ASN A 201 -10.87 4.66 17.84
N GLU A 202 -9.82 5.48 17.77
CA GLU A 202 -9.97 6.90 17.50
C GLU A 202 -10.35 7.15 16.03
N VAL A 203 -9.76 6.40 15.09
CA VAL A 203 -10.09 6.49 13.65
C VAL A 203 -11.54 6.07 13.39
N LEU A 204 -12.01 4.98 14.02
CA LEU A 204 -13.39 4.49 13.87
C LEU A 204 -14.44 5.46 14.44
N LYS A 205 -14.05 6.31 15.41
CA LYS A 205 -14.88 7.39 15.93
C LYS A 205 -14.72 8.70 15.17
N GLY A 206 -13.85 8.73 14.17
CA GLY A 206 -13.56 9.89 13.34
C GLY A 206 -14.67 10.19 12.32
N PRO A 207 -14.44 11.17 11.45
CA PRO A 207 -15.46 11.66 10.50
C PRO A 207 -15.57 10.80 9.22
N PHE A 208 -15.19 9.52 9.28
CA PHE A 208 -15.23 8.60 8.15
C PHE A 208 -16.24 7.49 8.41
N THR A 209 -16.84 7.00 7.34
CA THR A 209 -17.81 5.89 7.41
C THR A 209 -17.57 4.98 6.22
N ILE A 210 -17.85 3.68 6.37
CA ILE A 210 -17.81 2.75 5.25
C ILE A 210 -18.86 3.19 4.23
N GLU A 211 -18.42 3.34 2.98
CA GLU A 211 -19.28 3.72 1.86
C GLU A 211 -19.90 2.49 1.20
N ASN A 212 -20.98 2.67 0.44
CA ASN A 212 -21.50 1.62 -0.41
C ASN A 212 -20.42 1.07 -1.34
N VAL A 213 -20.42 -0.23 -1.56
CA VAL A 213 -19.38 -0.93 -2.34
C VAL A 213 -19.16 -0.30 -3.71
N ALA A 214 -20.24 0.13 -4.40
CA ALA A 214 -20.17 0.76 -5.71
C ALA A 214 -19.41 2.10 -5.72
N ASP A 215 -19.41 2.84 -4.58
CA ASP A 215 -18.97 4.23 -4.50
C ASP A 215 -17.63 4.40 -3.73
N LYS A 216 -17.06 3.30 -3.19
CA LYS A 216 -15.85 3.35 -2.35
C LYS A 216 -14.65 4.04 -3.02
N PHE A 217 -14.53 3.96 -4.36
CA PHE A 217 -13.38 4.50 -5.11
C PHE A 217 -13.64 5.87 -5.76
N LEU A 218 -14.82 6.44 -5.56
CA LEU A 218 -15.13 7.81 -6.00
C LEU A 218 -14.34 8.83 -5.18
N LYS A 219 -13.93 9.95 -5.80
CA LYS A 219 -13.17 11.03 -5.13
C LYS A 219 -13.82 11.60 -3.88
N ASN A 220 -15.16 11.53 -3.82
CA ASN A 220 -15.96 12.05 -2.70
C ASN A 220 -16.35 10.96 -1.68
N SER A 221 -15.86 9.73 -1.84
CA SER A 221 -16.18 8.61 -0.94
C SER A 221 -15.92 8.96 0.52
N ARG A 222 -16.85 8.61 1.40
CA ARG A 222 -16.73 8.80 2.84
C ARG A 222 -15.78 7.79 3.48
N SER A 223 -15.48 6.68 2.78
CA SER A 223 -14.49 5.69 3.21
C SER A 223 -13.05 6.21 3.12
N THR A 224 -12.76 7.16 2.23
CA THR A 224 -11.40 7.57 1.93
C THR A 224 -10.83 8.50 3.01
N LEU A 225 -9.68 8.13 3.58
CA LEU A 225 -8.88 8.94 4.48
C LEU A 225 -7.78 9.70 3.73
N PHE A 226 -7.19 9.04 2.71
CA PHE A 226 -6.14 9.62 1.89
C PHE A 226 -6.16 9.02 0.48
N HIS A 227 -6.05 9.89 -0.54
CA HIS A 227 -5.91 9.51 -1.94
C HIS A 227 -4.99 10.49 -2.69
N PHE A 228 -4.37 10.04 -3.77
CA PHE A 228 -3.60 10.91 -4.66
C PHE A 228 -4.50 11.57 -5.69
N LYS A 229 -4.48 12.89 -5.72
CA LYS A 229 -5.07 13.68 -6.79
C LYS A 229 -4.30 13.41 -8.09
N PRO A 230 -4.96 13.23 -9.25
CA PRO A 230 -4.29 13.09 -10.54
C PRO A 230 -3.48 14.34 -10.90
N SER A 231 -2.52 14.20 -11.82
CA SER A 231 -1.65 15.31 -12.26
C SER A 231 -2.42 16.44 -12.91
N GLN A 232 -3.52 16.12 -13.57
CA GLN A 232 -4.44 17.07 -14.23
C GLN A 232 -5.88 16.60 -14.06
N GLU A 233 -6.82 17.55 -14.04
CA GLU A 233 -8.24 17.21 -14.01
C GLU A 233 -8.64 16.40 -15.23
N GLY A 234 -9.47 15.41 -15.04
CA GLY A 234 -9.94 14.50 -16.09
C GLY A 234 -9.01 13.35 -16.44
N VAL A 235 -7.78 13.33 -15.93
CA VAL A 235 -6.88 12.17 -16.09
C VAL A 235 -7.39 11.02 -15.22
N SER A 236 -7.58 9.84 -15.83
CA SER A 236 -7.94 8.62 -15.11
C SER A 236 -6.80 8.13 -14.21
N THR A 237 -7.13 7.38 -13.17
CA THR A 237 -6.13 6.75 -12.29
C THR A 237 -5.24 5.79 -13.09
N HIS A 238 -4.02 5.56 -12.62
CA HIS A 238 -3.14 4.55 -13.22
C HIS A 238 -3.75 3.15 -13.11
N GLU A 239 -4.38 2.85 -11.98
CA GLU A 239 -5.07 1.59 -11.72
C GLU A 239 -6.18 1.33 -12.75
N GLY A 240 -7.01 2.34 -13.03
CA GLY A 240 -8.06 2.22 -14.05
C GLY A 240 -7.48 1.97 -15.45
N ARG A 241 -6.38 2.65 -15.80
CA ARG A 241 -5.73 2.47 -17.13
C ARG A 241 -5.03 1.13 -17.29
N LEU A 242 -4.44 0.59 -16.23
CA LEU A 242 -3.62 -0.63 -16.31
C LEU A 242 -4.43 -1.90 -16.06
N LEU A 243 -5.47 -1.83 -15.22
CA LEU A 243 -6.24 -3.02 -14.85
C LEU A 243 -7.46 -3.26 -15.74
N ILE A 244 -8.01 -2.20 -16.37
CA ILE A 244 -9.18 -2.34 -17.26
C ILE A 244 -8.72 -2.64 -18.69
N PHE A 245 -9.19 -3.73 -19.24
CA PHE A 245 -9.04 -4.04 -20.67
C PHE A 245 -10.40 -4.17 -21.35
N THR A 246 -10.43 -3.90 -22.66
CA THR A 246 -11.64 -3.94 -23.51
C THR A 246 -11.47 -4.83 -24.75
N THR A 247 -10.25 -5.35 -24.95
CA THR A 247 -9.91 -6.25 -26.06
C THR A 247 -9.64 -7.65 -25.54
N LEU A 248 -9.93 -8.68 -26.34
CA LEU A 248 -9.72 -10.08 -26.02
C LEU A 248 -8.87 -10.76 -27.09
N PRO A 249 -7.95 -11.66 -26.73
CA PRO A 249 -7.55 -11.96 -25.35
C PRO A 249 -6.96 -10.72 -24.63
N PRO A 250 -6.91 -10.70 -23.27
CA PRO A 250 -6.35 -9.56 -22.54
C PRO A 250 -4.91 -9.26 -23.01
N PRO A 251 -4.55 -8.00 -23.28
CA PRO A 251 -3.26 -7.67 -23.89
C PRO A 251 -2.07 -7.83 -22.93
N SER A 252 -2.31 -7.78 -21.63
CA SER A 252 -1.27 -7.84 -20.60
C SER A 252 -1.67 -8.74 -19.44
N ILE A 253 -2.60 -8.31 -18.59
CA ILE A 253 -2.97 -8.98 -17.35
C ILE A 253 -4.47 -9.22 -17.24
N SER A 254 -4.85 -10.16 -16.36
CA SER A 254 -6.24 -10.35 -15.91
C SER A 254 -6.26 -10.81 -14.44
N LEU A 255 -7.43 -10.74 -13.80
CA LEU A 255 -7.61 -11.34 -12.47
C LEU A 255 -7.49 -12.86 -12.56
N SER A 256 -6.93 -13.47 -11.52
CA SER A 256 -6.79 -14.92 -11.46
C SER A 256 -8.13 -15.62 -11.23
N ASN A 257 -8.30 -16.80 -11.81
CA ASN A 257 -9.48 -17.62 -11.59
C ASN A 257 -9.61 -18.03 -10.11
N ASP A 258 -8.50 -18.18 -9.40
CA ASP A 258 -8.49 -18.48 -7.98
C ASP A 258 -9.06 -17.35 -7.14
N LEU A 259 -8.72 -16.09 -7.46
CA LEU A 259 -9.36 -14.93 -6.84
C LEU A 259 -10.86 -14.89 -7.16
N ILE A 260 -11.24 -15.10 -8.43
CA ILE A 260 -12.66 -15.11 -8.83
C ILE A 260 -13.45 -16.18 -8.08
N ALA A 261 -12.90 -17.38 -7.95
CA ALA A 261 -13.55 -18.49 -7.25
C ALA A 261 -13.66 -18.28 -5.72
N SER A 262 -12.92 -17.33 -5.16
CA SER A 262 -12.99 -17.00 -3.73
C SER A 262 -14.23 -16.16 -3.34
N PHE A 263 -14.91 -15.54 -4.31
CA PHE A 263 -16.07 -14.73 -4.06
C PHE A 263 -17.37 -15.57 -4.00
N GLU A 264 -18.26 -15.22 -3.10
CA GLU A 264 -19.62 -15.69 -3.10
C GLU A 264 -20.46 -14.94 -4.16
N THR A 265 -21.48 -15.60 -4.71
CA THR A 265 -22.30 -15.01 -5.80
C THR A 265 -23.07 -13.74 -5.40
N GLN A 266 -23.38 -13.59 -4.12
CA GLN A 266 -24.05 -12.39 -3.58
C GLN A 266 -23.08 -11.30 -3.11
N ASP A 267 -21.75 -11.54 -3.17
CA ASP A 267 -20.75 -10.56 -2.75
C ASP A 267 -20.83 -9.30 -3.62
N LEU A 268 -21.13 -8.16 -3.00
CA LEU A 268 -21.23 -6.89 -3.70
C LEU A 268 -19.86 -6.45 -4.26
N GLY A 269 -18.75 -6.88 -3.68
CA GLY A 269 -17.41 -6.69 -4.25
C GLY A 269 -17.28 -7.42 -5.60
N PHE A 270 -17.78 -8.66 -5.69
CA PHE A 270 -17.82 -9.37 -6.98
C PHE A 270 -18.66 -8.61 -8.01
N ILE A 271 -19.86 -8.17 -7.61
CA ILE A 271 -20.81 -7.50 -8.52
C ILE A 271 -20.29 -6.14 -9.00
N HIS A 272 -19.66 -5.36 -8.14
CA HIS A 272 -19.31 -3.97 -8.43
C HIS A 272 -17.83 -3.76 -8.83
N TRP A 273 -16.91 -4.65 -8.40
CA TRP A 273 -15.47 -4.44 -8.59
C TRP A 273 -14.81 -5.38 -9.59
N ILE A 274 -15.60 -6.30 -10.16
CA ILE A 274 -15.10 -7.24 -11.17
C ILE A 274 -15.94 -7.09 -12.44
N LYS A 275 -15.26 -7.08 -13.57
CA LYS A 275 -15.89 -7.10 -14.89
C LYS A 275 -15.44 -8.34 -15.64
N GLU A 276 -16.41 -9.08 -16.15
CA GLU A 276 -16.20 -10.22 -17.02
C GLU A 276 -16.29 -9.81 -18.50
N LEU A 277 -15.39 -10.35 -19.33
CA LEU A 277 -15.45 -10.32 -20.79
C LEU A 277 -15.24 -11.75 -21.32
N ASN A 278 -15.98 -12.10 -22.35
CA ASN A 278 -16.02 -13.47 -22.91
C ASN A 278 -15.55 -13.50 -24.37
N SER A 279 -14.70 -14.47 -24.71
CA SER A 279 -14.28 -14.80 -26.06
C SER A 279 -14.08 -16.32 -26.19
N ASP A 280 -14.60 -16.90 -27.27
CA ASP A 280 -14.37 -18.30 -27.65
C ASP A 280 -14.53 -19.32 -26.52
N ASN A 281 -15.58 -19.19 -25.73
CA ASN A 281 -15.89 -20.01 -24.53
C ASN A 281 -14.92 -19.84 -23.36
N GLN A 282 -14.10 -18.79 -23.33
CA GLN A 282 -13.24 -18.44 -22.22
C GLN A 282 -13.66 -17.10 -21.61
N SER A 283 -13.79 -17.08 -20.26
CA SER A 283 -14.04 -15.86 -19.49
C SER A 283 -12.74 -15.26 -19.02
N TYR A 284 -12.63 -13.96 -19.13
CA TYR A 284 -11.54 -13.15 -18.61
C TYR A 284 -12.09 -12.07 -17.68
N TYR A 285 -11.39 -11.79 -16.59
CA TYR A 285 -11.84 -10.88 -15.56
C TYR A 285 -10.83 -9.77 -15.33
N HIS A 286 -11.32 -8.54 -15.13
CA HIS A 286 -10.45 -7.43 -14.72
C HIS A 286 -11.00 -6.72 -13.48
N SER A 287 -10.10 -6.06 -12.75
CA SER A 287 -10.52 -5.18 -11.67
C SER A 287 -11.31 -4.01 -12.22
N PHE A 288 -12.48 -3.78 -11.64
CA PHE A 288 -13.38 -2.69 -11.96
C PHE A 288 -13.71 -1.86 -10.72
N LYS A 289 -12.75 -1.77 -9.79
CA LYS A 289 -12.81 -0.86 -8.64
C LYS A 289 -12.84 0.58 -9.11
N TYR A 290 -11.91 0.95 -9.99
CA TYR A 290 -11.95 2.17 -10.78
C TYR A 290 -12.73 1.92 -12.07
N LYS A 291 -13.52 2.91 -12.52
CA LYS A 291 -14.40 2.78 -13.70
C LYS A 291 -13.84 3.53 -14.90
N GLN A 292 -12.95 4.52 -14.65
CA GLN A 292 -12.40 5.36 -15.71
C GLN A 292 -11.02 4.86 -16.14
N ASN A 293 -10.90 4.35 -17.37
CA ASN A 293 -9.62 3.97 -18.00
C ASN A 293 -9.19 4.94 -19.11
N GLN A 294 -10.02 5.92 -19.45
CA GLN A 294 -9.76 6.96 -20.43
C GLN A 294 -9.93 8.35 -19.82
N PRO A 295 -9.21 9.37 -20.32
CA PRO A 295 -9.42 10.74 -19.90
C PRO A 295 -10.87 11.19 -20.12
N SER A 296 -11.37 12.05 -19.22
CA SER A 296 -12.71 12.64 -19.28
C SER A 296 -12.65 14.13 -18.94
N SER A 297 -13.77 14.84 -19.00
CA SER A 297 -13.81 16.27 -18.65
C SER A 297 -13.56 16.54 -17.15
N ASN A 298 -13.89 15.57 -16.29
CA ASN A 298 -13.76 15.67 -14.83
C ASN A 298 -13.23 14.36 -14.27
N SER A 299 -12.35 14.45 -13.27
CA SER A 299 -11.92 13.29 -12.49
C SER A 299 -13.03 12.89 -11.52
N LEU A 300 -13.59 11.72 -11.68
CA LEU A 300 -14.56 11.13 -10.75
C LEU A 300 -13.89 10.32 -9.66
N GLU A 301 -12.69 9.82 -9.93
CA GLU A 301 -11.92 8.88 -9.11
C GLU A 301 -10.52 9.42 -8.87
N TYR A 302 -10.02 9.24 -7.65
CA TYR A 302 -8.63 9.49 -7.29
C TYR A 302 -8.01 8.18 -6.77
N SER A 303 -6.70 8.03 -6.95
CA SER A 303 -5.98 6.82 -6.51
C SER A 303 -5.99 6.70 -4.98
N VAL A 304 -6.79 5.80 -4.44
CA VAL A 304 -7.01 5.63 -2.99
C VAL A 304 -5.75 5.03 -2.34
N VAL A 305 -5.26 5.65 -1.28
CA VAL A 305 -4.10 5.19 -0.50
C VAL A 305 -4.53 4.56 0.82
N VAL A 306 -5.42 5.22 1.56
CA VAL A 306 -5.95 4.73 2.84
C VAL A 306 -7.45 4.93 2.89
N ARG A 307 -8.17 3.90 3.27
CA ARG A 307 -9.62 3.94 3.48
C ARG A 307 -10.01 3.31 4.82
N ILE A 308 -11.18 3.65 5.32
CA ILE A 308 -11.63 3.27 6.66
C ILE A 308 -11.68 1.76 6.87
N GLU A 309 -11.93 0.98 5.83
CA GLU A 309 -11.97 -0.48 5.88
C GLU A 309 -10.61 -1.05 6.35
N GLU A 310 -9.48 -0.40 6.04
CA GLU A 310 -8.17 -0.81 6.58
C GLU A 310 -8.17 -0.73 8.11
N ALA A 311 -8.77 0.33 8.68
CA ALA A 311 -8.88 0.48 10.14
C ALA A 311 -9.73 -0.64 10.76
N TYR A 312 -10.88 -0.96 10.16
CA TYR A 312 -11.70 -2.07 10.62
C TYR A 312 -10.93 -3.39 10.61
N TYR A 313 -10.28 -3.74 9.51
CA TYR A 313 -9.53 -5.00 9.40
C TYR A 313 -8.30 -5.06 10.31
N ILE A 314 -7.64 -3.92 10.59
CA ILE A 314 -6.58 -3.84 11.60
C ILE A 314 -7.14 -4.13 13.00
N ALA A 315 -8.29 -3.52 13.35
CA ALA A 315 -8.93 -3.76 14.65
C ALA A 315 -9.36 -5.22 14.81
N ILE A 316 -10.02 -5.79 13.79
CA ILE A 316 -10.46 -7.19 13.80
C ILE A 316 -9.26 -8.12 14.01
N GLU A 317 -8.19 -7.95 13.25
CA GLU A 317 -6.98 -8.77 13.36
C GLU A 317 -6.34 -8.68 14.75
N ALA A 318 -6.20 -7.46 15.29
CA ALA A 318 -5.65 -7.23 16.62
C ALA A 318 -6.51 -7.86 17.72
N LEU A 319 -7.84 -7.70 17.64
CA LEU A 319 -8.79 -8.27 18.60
C LEU A 319 -8.76 -9.81 18.57
N LEU A 320 -8.74 -10.41 17.39
CA LEU A 320 -8.61 -11.88 17.24
C LEU A 320 -7.29 -12.38 17.85
N LYS A 321 -6.17 -11.71 17.61
CA LYS A 321 -4.86 -12.05 18.19
C LYS A 321 -4.82 -11.90 19.72
N MET A 322 -5.66 -11.03 20.27
CA MET A 322 -5.82 -10.85 21.72
C MET A 322 -6.86 -11.78 22.35
N GLY A 323 -7.58 -12.58 21.57
CA GLY A 323 -8.65 -13.44 22.03
C GLY A 323 -9.99 -12.73 22.27
N ASN A 324 -10.13 -11.46 21.89
CA ASN A 324 -11.35 -10.65 22.04
C ASN A 324 -12.31 -10.92 20.85
N THR A 325 -12.74 -12.17 20.73
CA THR A 325 -13.49 -12.64 19.55
C THR A 325 -14.86 -11.98 19.39
N THR A 326 -15.55 -11.64 20.46
CA THR A 326 -16.87 -10.99 20.42
C THR A 326 -16.81 -9.61 19.78
N GLU A 327 -15.85 -8.78 20.20
CA GLU A 327 -15.68 -7.44 19.66
C GLU A 327 -15.18 -7.50 18.21
N ALA A 328 -14.25 -8.41 17.91
CA ALA A 328 -13.79 -8.66 16.55
C ALA A 328 -14.95 -9.03 15.63
N LEU A 329 -15.84 -9.91 16.07
CA LEU A 329 -16.99 -10.36 15.30
C LEU A 329 -17.99 -9.23 15.02
N THR A 330 -18.20 -8.33 15.97
CA THR A 330 -19.05 -7.15 15.77
C THR A 330 -18.54 -6.29 14.62
N LEU A 331 -17.26 -5.89 14.65
CA LEU A 331 -16.68 -5.09 13.58
C LEU A 331 -16.62 -5.84 12.24
N TRP A 332 -16.37 -7.14 12.28
CA TRP A 332 -16.29 -7.96 11.07
C TRP A 332 -17.67 -8.07 10.39
N ASN A 333 -18.72 -8.25 11.17
CA ASN A 333 -20.08 -8.33 10.67
C ASN A 333 -20.57 -6.99 10.06
N GLU A 334 -20.12 -5.85 10.56
CA GLU A 334 -20.41 -4.54 9.93
C GLU A 334 -19.89 -4.50 8.48
N ILE A 335 -18.64 -4.96 8.24
CA ILE A 335 -18.08 -5.03 6.88
C ILE A 335 -18.82 -6.05 6.03
N ARG A 336 -19.10 -7.24 6.58
CA ARG A 336 -19.78 -8.33 5.85
C ARG A 336 -21.17 -7.91 5.40
N GLU A 337 -21.91 -7.21 6.26
CA GLU A 337 -23.25 -6.68 5.94
C GLU A 337 -23.18 -5.69 4.75
N ILE A 338 -22.24 -4.74 4.78
CA ILE A 338 -22.06 -3.76 3.69
C ILE A 338 -21.67 -4.44 2.38
N ASN A 339 -20.88 -5.52 2.46
CA ASN A 339 -20.47 -6.31 1.30
C ASN A 339 -21.53 -7.34 0.85
N GLY A 340 -22.73 -7.35 1.48
CA GLY A 340 -23.82 -8.27 1.14
C GLY A 340 -23.54 -9.71 1.54
N LEU A 341 -22.63 -9.94 2.47
CA LEU A 341 -22.23 -11.27 2.93
C LEU A 341 -23.00 -11.68 4.20
N PRO A 342 -23.25 -12.98 4.40
CA PRO A 342 -23.86 -13.47 5.63
C PRO A 342 -23.03 -13.11 6.86
N GLN A 343 -23.68 -12.66 7.91
CA GLN A 343 -23.02 -12.37 9.18
C GLN A 343 -22.61 -13.67 9.89
N TRP A 344 -21.47 -13.64 10.56
CA TRP A 344 -21.03 -14.70 11.45
C TRP A 344 -21.84 -14.67 12.75
N THR A 345 -22.42 -15.79 13.14
CA THR A 345 -23.08 -15.94 14.45
C THR A 345 -22.07 -16.28 15.55
N THR A 346 -20.98 -16.94 15.18
CA THR A 346 -19.82 -17.26 16.03
C THR A 346 -18.55 -17.06 15.24
N ALA A 347 -17.46 -16.73 15.91
CA ALA A 347 -16.17 -16.60 15.23
C ALA A 347 -15.77 -17.93 14.57
N PRO A 348 -15.31 -17.93 13.32
CA PRO A 348 -14.81 -19.13 12.67
C PRO A 348 -13.65 -19.76 13.45
N THR A 349 -13.53 -21.09 13.42
CA THR A 349 -12.43 -21.80 14.08
C THR A 349 -11.07 -21.31 13.58
N ASN A 350 -10.95 -21.07 12.26
CA ASN A 350 -9.76 -20.56 11.60
C ASN A 350 -9.90 -19.05 11.33
N SER A 351 -10.18 -18.27 12.39
CA SER A 351 -10.56 -16.85 12.25
C SER A 351 -9.53 -16.00 11.50
N ILE A 352 -8.23 -16.28 11.64
CA ILE A 352 -7.18 -15.52 10.92
C ILE A 352 -7.18 -15.87 9.42
N GLU A 353 -7.32 -17.12 9.05
CA GLU A 353 -7.40 -17.56 7.66
C GLU A 353 -8.65 -16.99 6.97
N GLU A 354 -9.80 -17.04 7.63
CA GLU A 354 -11.04 -16.44 7.13
C GLU A 354 -10.92 -14.92 6.99
N LEU A 355 -10.29 -14.26 7.97
CA LEU A 355 -10.02 -12.82 7.90
C LEU A 355 -9.12 -12.49 6.70
N LEU A 356 -8.06 -13.27 6.47
CA LEU A 356 -7.17 -13.08 5.33
C LEU A 356 -7.87 -13.32 3.99
N SER A 357 -8.85 -14.24 3.96
CA SER A 357 -9.70 -14.48 2.79
C SER A 357 -10.62 -13.28 2.51
N ASP A 358 -11.33 -12.77 3.52
CA ASP A 358 -12.17 -11.58 3.38
C ASP A 358 -11.35 -10.33 3.02
N LYS A 359 -10.16 -10.16 3.63
CA LYS A 359 -9.21 -9.09 3.26
C LYS A 359 -8.75 -9.19 1.80
N ARG A 360 -8.51 -10.39 1.28
CA ARG A 360 -8.17 -10.59 -0.13
C ARG A 360 -9.27 -10.08 -1.04
N LYS A 361 -10.53 -10.45 -0.78
CA LYS A 361 -11.70 -10.00 -1.54
C LYS A 361 -11.90 -8.47 -1.46
N GLU A 362 -11.67 -7.89 -0.29
CA GLU A 362 -11.79 -6.43 -0.09
C GLU A 362 -10.64 -5.67 -0.77
N PHE A 363 -9.40 -6.13 -0.67
CA PHE A 363 -8.19 -5.37 -1.04
C PHE A 363 -7.40 -5.93 -2.23
N PHE A 364 -7.98 -6.82 -3.05
CA PHE A 364 -7.28 -7.28 -4.26
C PHE A 364 -6.86 -6.10 -5.13
N CYS A 365 -5.67 -6.18 -5.70
CA CYS A 365 -5.06 -5.11 -6.47
C CYS A 365 -4.99 -3.75 -5.73
N GLU A 366 -4.78 -3.75 -4.41
CA GLU A 366 -4.54 -2.53 -3.62
C GLU A 366 -3.23 -2.65 -2.83
N LYS A 367 -2.25 -1.83 -3.21
CA LYS A 367 -0.97 -1.58 -2.47
C LYS A 367 -0.24 -2.83 -1.94
N GLY A 368 -0.42 -3.99 -2.59
CA GLY A 368 0.21 -5.24 -2.18
C GLY A 368 -0.31 -5.79 -0.85
N MET A 369 -1.55 -5.46 -0.49
CA MET A 369 -2.16 -5.87 0.80
C MET A 369 -2.11 -7.38 0.99
N ARG A 370 -2.44 -8.18 -0.04
CA ARG A 370 -2.38 -9.64 -0.01
C ARG A 370 -1.00 -10.15 0.42
N PHE A 371 0.07 -9.63 -0.20
CA PHE A 371 1.45 -10.00 0.13
C PHE A 371 1.81 -9.63 1.58
N CYS A 372 1.53 -8.38 1.98
CA CYS A 372 1.86 -7.87 3.31
C CYS A 372 1.11 -8.62 4.42
N ASP A 373 -0.18 -8.88 4.24
CA ASP A 373 -1.02 -9.54 5.23
C ASP A 373 -0.64 -11.01 5.42
N LEU A 374 -0.40 -11.74 4.32
CA LEU A 374 0.08 -13.13 4.39
C LEU A 374 1.45 -13.20 5.06
N LYS A 375 2.37 -12.28 4.73
CA LYS A 375 3.71 -12.24 5.31
C LYS A 375 3.66 -11.98 6.82
N ARG A 376 2.89 -10.98 7.27
CA ARG A 376 2.72 -10.66 8.70
C ARG A 376 2.16 -11.81 9.52
N ASN A 377 1.29 -12.62 8.91
CA ASN A 377 0.67 -13.77 9.57
C ASN A 377 1.41 -15.10 9.31
N ASN A 378 2.64 -15.06 8.76
CA ASN A 378 3.46 -16.24 8.44
C ASN A 378 2.77 -17.24 7.49
N LYS A 379 1.84 -16.75 6.65
CA LYS A 379 1.07 -17.57 5.69
C LYS A 379 1.54 -17.42 4.24
N LEU A 380 2.50 -16.52 3.96
CA LEU A 380 2.91 -16.22 2.59
C LEU A 380 3.47 -17.44 1.86
N ASN A 381 4.43 -18.15 2.48
CA ASN A 381 5.03 -19.32 1.85
C ASN A 381 4.03 -20.46 1.66
N GLU A 382 3.19 -20.71 2.66
CA GLU A 382 2.13 -21.72 2.61
C GLU A 382 1.17 -21.44 1.45
N SER A 383 0.58 -20.24 1.43
CA SER A 383 -0.41 -19.85 0.42
C SER A 383 0.17 -19.85 -0.99
N MET A 384 1.36 -19.26 -1.18
CA MET A 384 1.96 -19.12 -2.51
C MET A 384 2.46 -20.46 -3.05
N SER A 385 2.92 -21.39 -2.22
CA SER A 385 3.30 -22.73 -2.66
C SER A 385 2.15 -23.54 -3.24
N ILE A 386 0.91 -23.20 -2.87
CA ILE A 386 -0.31 -23.84 -3.41
C ILE A 386 -0.71 -23.20 -4.74
N THR A 387 -0.67 -21.86 -4.83
CA THR A 387 -1.24 -21.13 -5.96
C THR A 387 -0.22 -20.83 -7.07
N LYS A 388 1.09 -20.84 -6.77
CA LYS A 388 2.18 -20.45 -7.67
C LYS A 388 3.23 -21.56 -7.77
N ALA A 389 3.23 -22.33 -8.87
CA ALA A 389 4.17 -23.43 -9.08
C ALA A 389 5.66 -22.99 -9.07
N SER A 390 5.93 -21.73 -9.38
CA SER A 390 7.28 -21.13 -9.38
C SER A 390 7.76 -20.67 -8.00
N TRP A 391 6.86 -20.57 -7.00
CA TRP A 391 7.19 -20.05 -5.69
C TRP A 391 8.23 -20.88 -4.95
N LYS A 392 9.20 -20.20 -4.37
CA LYS A 392 10.21 -20.75 -3.46
C LYS A 392 10.22 -19.93 -2.18
N SER A 393 10.62 -20.51 -1.07
CA SER A 393 10.59 -19.83 0.25
C SER A 393 11.38 -18.54 0.31
N HIS A 394 12.44 -18.38 -0.48
CA HIS A 394 13.21 -17.14 -0.55
C HIS A 394 12.47 -16.01 -1.27
N ASN A 395 11.46 -16.30 -2.10
CA ASN A 395 10.68 -15.30 -2.80
C ASN A 395 9.84 -14.39 -1.86
N GLN A 396 9.83 -14.65 -0.57
CA GLN A 396 9.27 -13.72 0.41
C GLN A 396 10.02 -12.38 0.48
N TYR A 397 11.23 -12.29 -0.13
CA TYR A 397 12.00 -11.07 -0.31
C TYR A 397 12.46 -10.95 -1.76
N TRP A 398 12.53 -9.71 -2.26
CA TRP A 398 13.15 -9.42 -3.53
C TRP A 398 14.66 -9.29 -3.38
N PRO A 399 15.45 -9.50 -4.45
CA PRO A 399 16.90 -9.28 -4.39
C PRO A 399 17.20 -7.78 -4.20
N ILE A 400 18.27 -7.47 -3.45
CA ILE A 400 18.85 -6.14 -3.45
C ILE A 400 19.55 -5.95 -4.81
N PRO A 401 19.36 -4.81 -5.52
CA PRO A 401 19.98 -4.61 -6.83
C PRO A 401 21.49 -4.76 -6.77
N LEU A 402 22.08 -5.56 -7.65
CA LEU A 402 23.52 -5.83 -7.70
C LEU A 402 24.35 -4.54 -7.81
N SER A 403 23.89 -3.58 -8.62
CA SER A 403 24.55 -2.29 -8.77
C SER A 403 24.64 -1.51 -7.46
N GLU A 404 23.64 -1.59 -6.60
CA GLU A 404 23.65 -0.95 -5.28
C GLU A 404 24.63 -1.63 -4.32
N ILE A 405 24.71 -2.96 -4.35
CA ILE A 405 25.70 -3.72 -3.58
C ILE A 405 27.13 -3.37 -4.04
N MET A 406 27.34 -3.22 -5.35
CA MET A 406 28.65 -2.82 -5.90
C MET A 406 29.05 -1.39 -5.48
N LEU A 407 28.07 -0.49 -5.31
CA LEU A 407 28.31 0.88 -4.82
C LEU A 407 28.53 0.94 -3.31
N ASN A 408 27.88 0.04 -2.56
CA ASN A 408 27.99 -0.02 -1.11
C ASN A 408 28.01 -1.48 -0.61
N ASN A 409 29.21 -2.01 -0.38
CA ASN A 409 29.40 -3.38 0.10
C ASN A 409 28.78 -3.66 1.49
N ASN A 410 28.39 -2.62 2.25
CA ASN A 410 27.71 -2.78 3.52
C ASN A 410 26.26 -3.28 3.35
N LEU A 411 25.76 -3.37 2.13
CA LEU A 411 24.46 -3.99 1.80
C LEU A 411 24.55 -5.54 1.78
N LEU A 412 25.75 -6.11 1.83
CA LEU A 412 25.93 -7.55 1.97
C LEU A 412 25.52 -8.05 3.38
N PRO A 413 25.09 -9.34 3.50
CA PRO A 413 24.87 -10.29 2.43
C PRO A 413 23.66 -9.97 1.60
N GLN A 414 23.61 -10.45 0.35
CA GLN A 414 22.40 -10.46 -0.49
C GLN A 414 21.28 -11.23 0.21
N ASN A 415 20.02 -10.98 -0.15
CA ASN A 415 18.90 -11.76 0.32
C ASN A 415 19.06 -13.22 -0.12
N ASN A 416 18.66 -14.15 0.76
CA ASN A 416 18.85 -15.57 0.50
C ASN A 416 18.17 -16.01 -0.81
N GLY A 417 18.87 -16.79 -1.61
CA GLY A 417 18.38 -17.31 -2.90
C GLY A 417 18.74 -16.49 -4.15
N TYR A 418 19.46 -15.34 -3.96
CA TYR A 418 19.91 -14.46 -5.05
C TYR A 418 21.41 -14.26 -5.08
#